data_5159dbd6ddc517002260dd3390f6a647
#
_entry.id   5159dbd6ddc517002260dd3390f6a647
#
_cell.length_a   1.000
_cell.length_b   1.000
_cell.length_c   1.000
_cell.angle_alpha   90.00
_cell.angle_beta   90.00
_cell.angle_gamma   90.00
#
_symmetry.space_group_name_H-M   'P 1'
#
loop_
_entity.id
_entity.type
_entity.pdbx_description
1 polymer ?
#
loop_
_entity_poly.entity_id
_entity_poly.type
_entity_poly.pdbx_seq_one_letter_code
_entity_poly.pdbx_strand_id
1 'polypeptide(L)'
;HRVDRRQRQMCIRDRLNAVKEMKYDIPSPIQEQAIPAIISGRDIFGCAKTGTGKTAAFALPILQKLYLRDESEKYPRTIKALILAPTRELAIQINETFEAMNPQVNLKSAVIFGGVRQGSQVTKINRGIDVLIATPGRLIDLYNQGLVDLKHVEYLVLDEADRMLDMGFIKDIRKILRFIPRRHQTMLFSATLPDEIKHLVSDLLNDPLKIMISSGNVTVEKINQSLYFVDKVNKAKLLIKLLENPQIYNAIVFVRTKRNVDTLCKKLIKAQITCEGIHGDKSQNARVRALNNFKNDKVRVLVASDIAARGIDIDELTHVINFDLPDQAENYVHRIGRTARAGASGEAITFCSFQEKALLKDIQKFINQDIPVVDNPYYPMKDLSIPEKKHKSKKKGETQKSRDKAKHLKQGQKKSSVRTNNIKKNSKTKRSNFKRRRP
;
A
#
# COMPACT_ATOMS: atom_id res chain seq x y z
N HIS A 1 5.47 14.97 -43.56
CA HIS A 1 5.87 13.54 -43.37
C HIS A 1 7.36 13.33 -43.04
N ARG A 2 8.31 14.12 -43.61
CA ARG A 2 9.76 13.96 -43.31
C ARG A 2 10.18 14.57 -41.97
N VAL A 3 9.59 15.68 -41.56
CA VAL A 3 9.86 16.34 -40.26
C VAL A 3 9.39 15.46 -39.11
N ASP A 4 8.21 14.86 -39.24
CA ASP A 4 7.59 13.98 -38.25
C ASP A 4 8.44 12.70 -37.98
N ARG A 5 9.00 12.08 -39.05
CA ARG A 5 9.92 10.91 -38.86
C ARG A 5 11.22 11.30 -38.14
N ARG A 6 11.81 12.47 -38.41
CA ARG A 6 13.03 12.91 -37.71
C ARG A 6 12.77 13.25 -36.26
N GLN A 7 11.66 13.93 -35.95
CA GLN A 7 11.26 14.17 -34.57
C GLN A 7 10.98 12.87 -33.81
N ARG A 8 10.29 11.91 -34.40
CA ARG A 8 10.03 10.59 -33.79
C ARG A 8 11.31 9.83 -33.52
N GLN A 9 12.30 9.84 -34.44
CA GLN A 9 13.60 9.20 -34.23
C GLN A 9 14.44 9.89 -33.17
N MET A 10 14.41 11.24 -33.10
CA MET A 10 15.12 12.01 -32.08
C MET A 10 14.62 11.69 -30.67
N CYS A 11 13.31 11.65 -30.49
CA CYS A 11 12.71 11.36 -29.18
C CYS A 11 12.82 9.89 -28.73
N ILE A 12 12.96 8.93 -29.65
CA ILE A 12 13.32 7.56 -29.31
C ILE A 12 14.74 7.52 -28.75
N ARG A 13 15.68 8.26 -29.38
CA ARG A 13 17.07 8.36 -28.94
C ARG A 13 17.18 9.02 -27.57
N ASP A 14 16.41 10.08 -27.32
CA ASP A 14 16.41 10.81 -26.04
C ASP A 14 15.87 9.93 -24.89
N ARG A 15 14.84 9.12 -25.15
CA ARG A 15 14.35 8.15 -24.17
C ARG A 15 15.31 7.01 -23.93
N LEU A 16 15.98 6.52 -24.97
CA LEU A 16 17.05 5.53 -24.81
C LEU A 16 18.19 6.10 -23.97
N ASN A 17 18.51 7.38 -24.12
CA ASN A 17 19.50 8.04 -23.28
C ASN A 17 19.01 8.16 -21.82
N ALA A 18 17.78 8.60 -21.58
CA ALA A 18 17.20 8.65 -20.24
C ALA A 18 17.17 7.26 -19.56
N VAL A 19 16.82 6.22 -20.30
CA VAL A 19 16.86 4.82 -19.82
C VAL A 19 18.28 4.39 -19.46
N LYS A 20 19.29 4.77 -20.27
CA LYS A 20 20.70 4.51 -19.98
C LYS A 20 21.20 5.30 -18.76
N GLU A 21 20.83 6.57 -18.64
CA GLU A 21 21.16 7.40 -17.47
C GLU A 21 20.61 6.80 -16.16
N MET A 22 19.46 6.13 -16.24
CA MET A 22 18.86 5.38 -15.14
C MET A 22 19.51 4.00 -14.93
N LYS A 23 20.59 3.67 -15.66
CA LYS A 23 21.32 2.39 -15.61
C LYS A 23 20.47 1.16 -15.98
N TYR A 24 19.50 1.34 -16.87
CA TYR A 24 18.76 0.23 -17.47
C TYR A 24 19.46 -0.19 -18.77
N ASP A 25 20.53 -0.98 -18.65
CA ASP A 25 21.31 -1.43 -19.81
C ASP A 25 20.69 -2.66 -20.48
N ILE A 26 20.08 -3.53 -19.69
CA ILE A 26 19.44 -4.77 -20.15
C ILE A 26 18.01 -4.82 -19.60
N PRO A 27 17.00 -5.09 -20.45
CA PRO A 27 15.63 -5.23 -19.96
C PRO A 27 15.50 -6.42 -19.02
N SER A 28 14.80 -6.22 -17.92
CA SER A 28 14.46 -7.31 -17.02
C SER A 28 13.41 -8.24 -17.66
N PRO A 29 13.26 -9.49 -17.20
CA PRO A 29 12.31 -10.45 -17.78
C PRO A 29 10.85 -9.95 -17.81
N ILE A 30 10.43 -9.12 -16.85
CA ILE A 30 9.10 -8.50 -16.86
C ILE A 30 9.00 -7.40 -17.92
N GLN A 31 10.06 -6.62 -18.12
CA GLN A 31 10.12 -5.56 -19.13
C GLN A 31 10.12 -6.13 -20.55
N GLU A 32 10.92 -7.16 -20.79
CA GLU A 32 11.04 -7.83 -22.07
C GLU A 32 9.69 -8.35 -22.59
N GLN A 33 8.87 -8.93 -21.70
CA GLN A 33 7.58 -9.49 -22.06
C GLN A 33 6.45 -8.44 -22.05
N ALA A 34 6.44 -7.54 -21.06
CA ALA A 34 5.32 -6.60 -20.89
C ALA A 34 5.37 -5.44 -21.89
N ILE A 35 6.55 -4.83 -22.15
CA ILE A 35 6.65 -3.63 -22.98
C ILE A 35 6.06 -3.83 -24.40
N PRO A 36 6.44 -4.88 -25.17
CA PRO A 36 5.88 -5.11 -26.50
C PRO A 36 4.37 -5.37 -26.46
N ALA A 37 3.88 -6.11 -25.48
CA ALA A 37 2.48 -6.43 -25.33
C ALA A 37 1.63 -5.22 -24.96
N ILE A 38 2.13 -4.31 -24.11
CA ILE A 38 1.47 -3.05 -23.80
C ILE A 38 1.42 -2.14 -25.05
N ILE A 39 2.51 -2.06 -25.79
CA ILE A 39 2.55 -1.29 -27.05
C ILE A 39 1.52 -1.81 -28.04
N SER A 40 1.35 -3.13 -28.17
CA SER A 40 0.37 -3.75 -29.06
C SER A 40 -1.09 -3.60 -28.57
N GLY A 41 -1.33 -3.06 -27.38
CA GLY A 41 -2.66 -2.81 -26.83
C GLY A 41 -3.26 -3.96 -26.04
N ARG A 42 -2.51 -5.02 -25.69
CA ARG A 42 -3.00 -6.12 -24.85
C ARG A 42 -3.04 -5.74 -23.38
N ASP A 43 -4.03 -6.25 -22.68
CA ASP A 43 -4.06 -6.21 -21.23
C ASP A 43 -2.97 -7.09 -20.64
N ILE A 44 -2.44 -6.70 -19.49
CA ILE A 44 -1.32 -7.39 -18.82
C ILE A 44 -1.70 -7.79 -17.41
N PHE A 45 -1.42 -9.04 -17.08
CA PHE A 45 -1.24 -9.48 -15.71
C PHE A 45 0.22 -9.84 -15.48
N GLY A 46 0.93 -9.02 -14.70
CA GLY A 46 2.33 -9.22 -14.35
C GLY A 46 2.49 -9.65 -12.89
N CYS A 47 2.84 -10.91 -12.65
CA CYS A 47 3.22 -11.38 -11.32
C CYS A 47 4.73 -11.40 -11.19
N ALA A 48 5.28 -10.42 -10.44
CA ALA A 48 6.72 -10.27 -10.23
C ALA A 48 6.98 -9.52 -8.92
N LYS A 49 8.08 -9.86 -8.22
CA LYS A 49 8.48 -9.20 -6.95
C LYS A 49 8.78 -7.70 -7.14
N THR A 50 8.80 -6.95 -6.03
CA THR A 50 9.33 -5.56 -6.02
C THR A 50 10.80 -5.56 -6.44
N GLY A 51 11.25 -4.49 -7.11
CA GLY A 51 12.63 -4.38 -7.59
C GLY A 51 12.93 -5.11 -8.92
N THR A 52 11.95 -5.76 -9.55
CA THR A 52 12.13 -6.40 -10.87
C THR A 52 11.97 -5.43 -12.04
N GLY A 53 11.75 -4.14 -11.79
CA GLY A 53 11.57 -3.14 -12.84
C GLY A 53 10.14 -3.03 -13.39
N LYS A 54 9.11 -3.44 -12.63
CA LYS A 54 7.69 -3.34 -13.03
C LYS A 54 7.29 -1.92 -13.41
N THR A 55 7.72 -0.91 -12.65
CA THR A 55 7.38 0.49 -12.93
C THR A 55 7.83 0.91 -14.31
N ALA A 56 9.05 0.60 -14.70
CA ALA A 56 9.55 0.87 -16.05
C ALA A 56 8.81 0.06 -17.12
N ALA A 57 8.39 -1.16 -16.81
CA ALA A 57 7.66 -2.02 -17.73
C ALA A 57 6.33 -1.42 -18.19
N PHE A 58 5.64 -0.63 -17.35
CA PHE A 58 4.42 0.08 -17.78
C PHE A 58 4.66 1.55 -18.10
N ALA A 59 5.60 2.24 -17.43
CA ALA A 59 5.81 3.66 -17.65
C ALA A 59 6.35 3.95 -19.07
N LEU A 60 7.34 3.20 -19.52
CA LEU A 60 7.94 3.38 -20.86
C LEU A 60 6.92 3.27 -22.00
N PRO A 61 6.11 2.18 -22.11
CA PRO A 61 5.14 2.06 -23.19
C PRO A 61 4.00 3.07 -23.06
N ILE A 62 3.55 3.44 -21.88
CA ILE A 62 2.53 4.49 -21.69
C ILE A 62 3.07 5.84 -22.20
N LEU A 63 4.27 6.24 -21.77
CA LEU A 63 4.91 7.46 -22.24
C LEU A 63 5.09 7.45 -23.77
N GLN A 64 5.47 6.32 -24.35
CA GLN A 64 5.60 6.13 -25.80
C GLN A 64 4.26 6.36 -26.51
N LYS A 65 3.18 5.75 -26.04
CA LYS A 65 1.86 5.85 -26.66
C LYS A 65 1.29 7.28 -26.54
N LEU A 66 1.45 7.92 -25.39
CA LEU A 66 1.02 9.29 -25.17
C LEU A 66 1.82 10.30 -26.02
N TYR A 67 3.11 10.05 -26.19
CA TYR A 67 3.95 10.90 -27.04
C TYR A 67 3.60 10.83 -28.52
N LEU A 68 3.29 9.62 -29.04
CA LEU A 68 2.99 9.40 -30.46
C LEU A 68 1.63 9.91 -30.91
N ARG A 69 0.85 10.52 -30.00
CA ARG A 69 -0.44 11.15 -30.36
C ARG A 69 -0.24 12.36 -31.26
N ASP A 70 -1.27 12.66 -32.01
CA ASP A 70 -1.35 13.89 -32.79
C ASP A 70 -1.23 15.12 -31.87
N GLU A 71 -0.57 16.17 -32.36
CA GLU A 71 -0.43 17.43 -31.58
C GLU A 71 -1.80 18.04 -31.26
N SER A 72 -2.79 17.89 -32.13
CA SER A 72 -4.17 18.36 -31.91
C SER A 72 -4.87 17.64 -30.75
N GLU A 73 -4.48 16.37 -30.44
CA GLU A 73 -5.02 15.57 -29.34
C GLU A 73 -4.36 15.88 -28.00
N LYS A 74 -3.24 16.61 -28.01
CA LYS A 74 -2.50 16.93 -26.78
C LYS A 74 -3.12 18.08 -25.97
N TYR A 75 -4.00 18.86 -26.57
CA TYR A 75 -4.58 20.06 -25.96
C TYR A 75 -6.08 20.19 -26.22
N PRO A 76 -6.90 20.52 -25.19
CA PRO A 76 -6.51 20.68 -23.80
C PRO A 76 -6.08 19.35 -23.17
N ARG A 77 -5.10 19.40 -22.24
CA ARG A 77 -4.62 18.20 -21.55
C ARG A 77 -5.72 17.56 -20.70
N THR A 78 -5.90 16.27 -20.91
CA THR A 78 -6.84 15.45 -20.13
C THR A 78 -6.13 14.22 -19.60
N ILE A 79 -6.58 13.70 -18.48
CA ILE A 79 -5.98 12.49 -17.86
C ILE A 79 -6.21 11.30 -18.79
N LYS A 80 -5.12 10.80 -19.38
CA LYS A 80 -5.12 9.65 -20.29
C LYS A 80 -4.65 8.36 -19.62
N ALA A 81 -3.75 8.47 -18.66
CA ALA A 81 -3.28 7.33 -17.87
C ALA A 81 -3.59 7.54 -16.39
N LEU A 82 -4.17 6.52 -15.78
CA LEU A 82 -4.43 6.44 -14.33
C LEU A 82 -3.64 5.29 -13.76
N ILE A 83 -2.78 5.58 -12.78
CA ILE A 83 -2.01 4.60 -12.05
C ILE A 83 -2.48 4.57 -10.60
N LEU A 84 -2.92 3.41 -10.12
CA LEU A 84 -3.32 3.21 -8.74
C LEU A 84 -2.20 2.52 -7.96
N ALA A 85 -1.84 3.09 -6.82
CA ALA A 85 -0.83 2.58 -5.91
C ALA A 85 -1.39 2.49 -4.48
N PRO A 86 -1.03 1.46 -3.69
CA PRO A 86 -1.56 1.27 -2.33
C PRO A 86 -1.10 2.34 -1.34
N THR A 87 0.09 2.89 -1.54
CA THR A 87 0.73 3.82 -0.59
C THR A 87 1.15 5.12 -1.25
N ARG A 88 1.29 6.15 -0.42
CA ARG A 88 1.75 7.48 -0.85
C ARG A 88 3.16 7.44 -1.38
N GLU A 89 4.00 6.69 -0.70
CA GLU A 89 5.43 6.54 -1.01
C GLU A 89 5.59 5.92 -2.40
N LEU A 90 4.89 4.82 -2.66
CA LEU A 90 4.92 4.18 -3.99
C LEU A 90 4.35 5.10 -5.08
N ALA A 91 3.27 5.83 -4.78
CA ALA A 91 2.72 6.80 -5.74
C ALA A 91 3.72 7.90 -6.09
N ILE A 92 4.49 8.40 -5.11
CA ILE A 92 5.56 9.38 -5.33
C ILE A 92 6.68 8.77 -6.18
N GLN A 93 7.16 7.58 -5.86
CA GLN A 93 8.21 6.88 -6.60
C GLN A 93 7.83 6.61 -8.05
N ILE A 94 6.58 6.18 -8.28
CA ILE A 94 6.07 6.00 -9.64
C ILE A 94 6.12 7.33 -10.39
N ASN A 95 5.72 8.45 -9.77
CA ASN A 95 5.76 9.76 -10.39
C ASN A 95 7.20 10.21 -10.71
N GLU A 96 8.13 10.02 -9.78
CA GLU A 96 9.56 10.30 -9.99
C GLU A 96 10.11 9.48 -11.16
N THR A 97 9.70 8.21 -11.29
CA THR A 97 10.08 7.36 -12.43
C THR A 97 9.51 7.91 -13.74
N PHE A 98 8.23 8.34 -13.77
CA PHE A 98 7.64 8.96 -14.95
C PHE A 98 8.35 10.25 -15.33
N GLU A 99 8.69 11.10 -14.37
CA GLU A 99 9.42 12.35 -14.60
C GLU A 99 10.84 12.08 -15.11
N ALA A 100 11.57 11.13 -14.52
CA ALA A 100 12.91 10.75 -14.93
C ALA A 100 12.97 10.15 -16.35
N MET A 101 11.94 9.40 -16.75
CA MET A 101 11.82 8.80 -18.09
C MET A 101 11.28 9.77 -19.15
N ASN A 102 10.99 11.01 -18.78
CA ASN A 102 10.33 12.02 -19.62
C ASN A 102 11.09 13.36 -19.70
N PRO A 103 12.44 13.38 -19.79
CA PRO A 103 13.21 14.62 -19.63
C PRO A 103 12.98 15.63 -20.75
N GLN A 104 12.60 15.20 -21.94
CA GLN A 104 12.45 16.06 -23.13
C GLN A 104 11.04 16.02 -23.73
N VAL A 105 10.14 15.25 -23.15
CA VAL A 105 8.76 15.11 -23.62
C VAL A 105 7.86 15.94 -22.73
N ASN A 106 7.08 16.86 -23.32
CA ASN A 106 6.21 17.77 -22.58
C ASN A 106 4.94 17.06 -22.02
N LEU A 107 5.04 15.80 -21.54
CA LEU A 107 3.96 15.13 -20.82
C LEU A 107 3.98 15.56 -19.36
N LYS A 108 2.81 15.80 -18.78
CA LYS A 108 2.66 16.24 -17.41
C LYS A 108 2.08 15.14 -16.55
N SER A 109 2.72 14.85 -15.43
CA SER A 109 2.21 13.92 -14.43
C SER A 109 1.88 14.64 -13.11
N ALA A 110 0.96 14.08 -12.36
CA ALA A 110 0.68 14.52 -11.01
C ALA A 110 0.39 13.31 -10.10
N VAL A 111 0.74 13.48 -8.83
CA VAL A 111 0.46 12.48 -7.80
C VAL A 111 -0.55 13.04 -6.80
N ILE A 112 -1.55 12.20 -6.44
CA ILE A 112 -2.54 12.51 -5.41
C ILE A 112 -2.62 11.40 -4.35
N PHE A 113 -2.61 11.81 -3.10
CA PHE A 113 -2.72 10.89 -1.96
C PHE A 113 -3.30 11.59 -0.72
N GLY A 114 -3.86 10.79 0.17
CA GLY A 114 -4.50 11.28 1.38
C GLY A 114 -3.52 11.76 2.47
N GLY A 115 -4.04 12.44 3.52
CA GLY A 115 -3.30 12.85 4.71
C GLY A 115 -2.40 14.08 4.53
N VAL A 116 -2.59 14.80 3.42
CA VAL A 116 -2.03 16.15 3.18
C VAL A 116 -3.13 17.07 2.66
N ARG A 117 -2.92 18.37 2.73
CA ARG A 117 -3.86 19.36 2.16
C ARG A 117 -4.00 19.14 0.66
N GLN A 118 -5.22 19.21 0.15
CA GLN A 118 -5.50 18.92 -1.27
C GLN A 118 -5.17 20.06 -2.22
N GLY A 119 -5.07 21.29 -1.73
CA GLY A 119 -4.95 22.48 -2.59
C GLY A 119 -3.82 22.41 -3.63
N SER A 120 -2.60 22.01 -3.20
CA SER A 120 -1.47 21.86 -4.13
C SER A 120 -1.68 20.76 -5.17
N GLN A 121 -2.35 19.66 -4.80
CA GLN A 121 -2.67 18.56 -5.70
C GLN A 121 -3.71 19.00 -6.75
N VAL A 122 -4.77 19.68 -6.31
CA VAL A 122 -5.82 20.24 -7.18
C VAL A 122 -5.24 21.28 -8.14
N THR A 123 -4.36 22.17 -7.65
CA THR A 123 -3.70 23.14 -8.52
C THR A 123 -2.89 22.48 -9.65
N LYS A 124 -2.20 21.37 -9.38
CA LYS A 124 -1.48 20.61 -10.40
C LYS A 124 -2.43 20.01 -11.45
N ILE A 125 -3.54 19.41 -10.99
CA ILE A 125 -4.54 18.82 -11.89
C ILE A 125 -5.17 19.89 -12.79
N ASN A 126 -5.54 21.04 -12.23
CA ASN A 126 -6.18 22.13 -12.97
C ASN A 126 -5.28 22.78 -14.04
N ARG A 127 -3.95 22.63 -13.91
CA ARG A 127 -3.00 23.04 -14.96
C ARG A 127 -2.99 22.11 -16.18
N GLY A 128 -3.76 21.01 -16.12
CA GLY A 128 -3.80 19.97 -17.13
C GLY A 128 -2.65 18.98 -16.99
N ILE A 129 -2.99 17.70 -16.92
CA ILE A 129 -2.06 16.58 -16.79
C ILE A 129 -2.46 15.46 -17.74
N ASP A 130 -1.48 14.68 -18.16
CA ASP A 130 -1.64 13.51 -19.04
C ASP A 130 -1.70 12.21 -18.23
N VAL A 131 -0.94 12.17 -17.10
CA VAL A 131 -0.79 10.99 -16.24
C VAL A 131 -1.15 11.35 -14.80
N LEU A 132 -2.09 10.60 -14.23
CA LEU A 132 -2.46 10.73 -12.82
C LEU A 132 -2.04 9.48 -12.05
N ILE A 133 -1.21 9.66 -11.04
CA ILE A 133 -0.84 8.61 -10.08
C ILE A 133 -1.61 8.87 -8.77
N ALA A 134 -2.29 7.85 -8.24
CA ALA A 134 -3.21 8.07 -7.14
C ALA A 134 -3.24 6.94 -6.12
N THR A 135 -3.46 7.30 -4.84
CA THR A 135 -3.99 6.34 -3.87
C THR A 135 -5.52 6.29 -3.95
N PRO A 136 -6.16 5.11 -3.90
CA PRO A 136 -7.59 4.95 -4.19
C PRO A 136 -8.51 5.89 -3.42
N GLY A 137 -8.35 6.00 -2.09
CA GLY A 137 -9.23 6.82 -1.25
C GLY A 137 -9.20 8.31 -1.60
N ARG A 138 -8.02 8.89 -1.90
CA ARG A 138 -7.90 10.30 -2.29
C ARG A 138 -8.46 10.55 -3.69
N LEU A 139 -8.30 9.61 -4.60
CA LEU A 139 -8.88 9.73 -5.93
C LEU A 139 -10.41 9.81 -5.87
N ILE A 140 -11.04 8.91 -5.10
CA ILE A 140 -12.49 8.91 -4.90
C ILE A 140 -12.96 10.22 -4.25
N ASP A 141 -12.23 10.69 -3.25
CA ASP A 141 -12.52 11.95 -2.56
C ASP A 141 -12.54 13.14 -3.54
N LEU A 142 -11.48 13.33 -4.33
CA LEU A 142 -11.39 14.42 -5.29
C LEU A 142 -12.38 14.26 -6.47
N TYR A 143 -12.63 13.02 -6.92
CA TYR A 143 -13.64 12.76 -7.95
C TYR A 143 -15.06 13.14 -7.48
N ASN A 144 -15.43 12.77 -6.25
CA ASN A 144 -16.73 13.11 -5.69
C ASN A 144 -16.92 14.63 -5.48
N GLN A 145 -15.81 15.36 -5.31
CA GLN A 145 -15.81 16.84 -5.26
C GLN A 145 -15.84 17.49 -6.65
N GLY A 146 -15.81 16.72 -7.74
CA GLY A 146 -15.76 17.24 -9.11
C GLY A 146 -14.42 17.86 -9.50
N LEU A 147 -13.34 17.57 -8.75
CA LEU A 147 -12.01 18.15 -8.94
C LEU A 147 -11.10 17.29 -9.84
N VAL A 148 -11.56 16.11 -10.24
CA VAL A 148 -10.84 15.19 -11.15
C VAL A 148 -11.82 14.67 -12.19
N ASP A 149 -11.47 14.81 -13.48
CA ASP A 149 -12.20 14.20 -14.58
C ASP A 149 -11.43 13.00 -15.13
N LEU A 150 -12.07 11.83 -15.15
CA LEU A 150 -11.50 10.56 -15.58
C LEU A 150 -12.11 10.04 -16.89
N LYS A 151 -12.95 10.84 -17.56
CA LYS A 151 -13.67 10.43 -18.78
C LYS A 151 -12.78 10.13 -19.98
N HIS A 152 -11.51 10.55 -19.92
CA HIS A 152 -10.56 10.40 -21.00
C HIS A 152 -9.46 9.38 -20.70
N VAL A 153 -9.59 8.61 -19.63
CA VAL A 153 -8.64 7.56 -19.24
C VAL A 153 -8.66 6.43 -20.26
N GLU A 154 -7.51 6.12 -20.81
CA GLU A 154 -7.28 5.07 -21.81
C GLU A 154 -6.36 3.96 -21.30
N TYR A 155 -5.56 4.28 -20.28
CA TYR A 155 -4.62 3.36 -19.64
C TYR A 155 -4.87 3.32 -18.15
N LEU A 156 -5.16 2.13 -17.62
CA LEU A 156 -5.29 1.89 -16.19
C LEU A 156 -4.17 0.96 -15.75
N VAL A 157 -3.44 1.37 -14.71
CA VAL A 157 -2.45 0.52 -14.05
C VAL A 157 -2.84 0.31 -12.60
N LEU A 158 -2.81 -0.93 -12.15
CA LEU A 158 -2.88 -1.28 -10.73
C LEU A 158 -1.51 -1.85 -10.35
N ASP A 159 -0.73 -1.10 -9.58
CA ASP A 159 0.57 -1.59 -9.10
C ASP A 159 0.48 -2.04 -7.64
N GLU A 160 1.11 -3.16 -7.31
CA GLU A 160 1.02 -3.86 -6.03
C GLU A 160 -0.44 -4.15 -5.62
N ALA A 161 -1.17 -4.82 -6.54
CA ALA A 161 -2.58 -5.14 -6.35
C ALA A 161 -2.86 -6.01 -5.11
N ASP A 162 -1.97 -6.94 -4.78
CA ASP A 162 -2.01 -7.75 -3.56
C ASP A 162 -1.97 -6.86 -2.30
N ARG A 163 -1.16 -5.82 -2.29
CA ARG A 163 -1.15 -4.86 -1.18
C ARG A 163 -2.42 -4.01 -1.12
N MET A 164 -2.98 -3.64 -2.27
CA MET A 164 -4.27 -2.95 -2.29
C MET A 164 -5.38 -3.85 -1.72
N LEU A 165 -5.30 -5.16 -1.95
CA LEU A 165 -6.17 -6.16 -1.32
C LEU A 165 -5.99 -6.19 0.20
N ASP A 166 -4.76 -6.33 0.70
CA ASP A 166 -4.42 -6.35 2.13
C ASP A 166 -4.92 -5.11 2.87
N MET A 167 -4.90 -3.95 2.20
CA MET A 167 -5.37 -2.67 2.74
C MET A 167 -6.88 -2.46 2.60
N GLY A 168 -7.60 -3.41 1.99
CA GLY A 168 -9.05 -3.36 1.82
C GLY A 168 -9.54 -2.45 0.69
N PHE A 169 -8.66 -2.01 -0.22
CA PHE A 169 -9.00 -1.10 -1.31
C PHE A 169 -9.72 -1.73 -2.50
N ILE A 170 -10.00 -3.02 -2.48
CA ILE A 170 -10.72 -3.70 -3.58
C ILE A 170 -12.07 -3.06 -3.87
N LYS A 171 -12.81 -2.66 -2.83
CA LYS A 171 -14.10 -1.95 -2.99
C LYS A 171 -13.90 -0.58 -3.65
N ASP A 172 -12.82 0.11 -3.30
CA ASP A 172 -12.48 1.42 -3.86
C ASP A 172 -12.05 1.28 -5.33
N ILE A 173 -11.26 0.28 -5.67
CA ILE A 173 -10.88 -0.03 -7.05
C ILE A 173 -12.13 -0.27 -7.90
N ARG A 174 -13.04 -1.15 -7.46
CA ARG A 174 -14.31 -1.41 -8.17
C ARG A 174 -15.17 -0.14 -8.33
N LYS A 175 -15.10 0.80 -7.39
CA LYS A 175 -15.77 2.10 -7.49
C LYS A 175 -15.10 2.99 -8.53
N ILE A 176 -13.78 3.08 -8.54
CA ILE A 176 -12.99 3.86 -9.50
C ILE A 176 -13.25 3.40 -10.94
N LEU A 177 -13.36 2.09 -11.17
CA LEU A 177 -13.67 1.53 -12.49
C LEU A 177 -14.98 2.03 -13.10
N ARG A 178 -15.92 2.49 -12.28
CA ARG A 178 -17.18 3.09 -12.76
C ARG A 178 -17.01 4.55 -13.21
N PHE A 179 -15.87 5.17 -12.88
CA PHE A 179 -15.56 6.56 -13.21
C PHE A 179 -14.80 6.70 -14.52
N ILE A 180 -14.21 5.62 -15.03
CA ILE A 180 -13.40 5.60 -16.25
C ILE A 180 -14.20 4.98 -17.41
N PRO A 181 -13.84 5.29 -18.67
CA PRO A 181 -14.48 4.69 -19.84
C PRO A 181 -14.38 3.16 -19.83
N ARG A 182 -15.38 2.48 -20.42
CA ARG A 182 -15.35 1.01 -20.53
C ARG A 182 -14.21 0.50 -21.43
N ARG A 183 -13.84 1.27 -22.45
CA ARG A 183 -12.72 0.95 -23.33
C ARG A 183 -11.46 1.60 -22.79
N HIS A 184 -10.64 0.85 -22.12
CA HIS A 184 -9.30 1.21 -21.67
C HIS A 184 -8.43 -0.03 -21.66
N GLN A 185 -7.11 0.14 -21.75
CA GLN A 185 -6.15 -0.94 -21.58
C GLN A 185 -5.81 -1.06 -20.11
N THR A 186 -5.87 -2.27 -19.55
CA THR A 186 -5.58 -2.53 -18.13
C THR A 186 -4.27 -3.30 -17.95
N MET A 187 -3.45 -2.81 -17.03
CA MET A 187 -2.21 -3.45 -16.61
C MET A 187 -2.26 -3.68 -15.10
N LEU A 188 -2.27 -4.91 -14.66
CA LEU A 188 -2.29 -5.28 -13.26
C LEU A 188 -0.98 -5.96 -12.88
N PHE A 189 -0.29 -5.38 -11.90
CA PHE A 189 0.94 -5.91 -11.35
C PHE A 189 0.76 -6.31 -9.88
N SER A 190 1.28 -7.48 -9.52
CA SER A 190 1.22 -8.03 -8.18
C SER A 190 2.51 -8.78 -7.85
N ALA A 191 2.88 -8.88 -6.59
CA ALA A 191 3.99 -9.74 -6.17
C ALA A 191 3.52 -11.17 -5.87
N THR A 192 2.25 -11.33 -5.47
CA THR A 192 1.61 -12.60 -5.13
C THR A 192 0.31 -12.80 -5.90
N LEU A 193 -0.19 -14.03 -5.94
CA LEU A 193 -1.40 -14.39 -6.68
C LEU A 193 -2.40 -15.17 -5.78
N PRO A 194 -2.92 -14.59 -4.69
CA PRO A 194 -3.99 -15.18 -3.91
C PRO A 194 -5.29 -15.26 -4.75
N ASP A 195 -6.27 -16.04 -4.29
CA ASP A 195 -7.50 -16.27 -5.04
C ASP A 195 -8.28 -14.97 -5.29
N GLU A 196 -8.27 -14.04 -4.35
CA GLU A 196 -8.91 -12.73 -4.50
C GLU A 196 -8.27 -11.91 -5.64
N ILE A 197 -6.96 -12.02 -5.85
CA ILE A 197 -6.28 -11.39 -6.99
C ILE A 197 -6.62 -12.11 -8.29
N LYS A 198 -6.75 -13.46 -8.30
CA LYS A 198 -7.21 -14.19 -9.48
C LYS A 198 -8.61 -13.75 -9.90
N HIS A 199 -9.52 -13.57 -8.93
CA HIS A 199 -10.85 -13.00 -9.17
C HIS A 199 -10.78 -11.58 -9.72
N LEU A 200 -9.93 -10.73 -9.14
CA LEU A 200 -9.74 -9.37 -9.63
C LEU A 200 -9.22 -9.34 -11.07
N VAL A 201 -8.29 -10.21 -11.41
CA VAL A 201 -7.76 -10.37 -12.79
C VAL A 201 -8.87 -10.77 -13.75
N SER A 202 -9.71 -11.76 -13.40
CA SER A 202 -10.82 -12.20 -14.25
C SER A 202 -11.92 -11.14 -14.41
N ASP A 203 -12.13 -10.30 -13.39
CA ASP A 203 -13.14 -9.23 -13.43
C ASP A 203 -12.69 -8.02 -14.26
N LEU A 204 -11.39 -7.73 -14.30
CA LEU A 204 -10.86 -6.46 -14.83
C LEU A 204 -10.16 -6.56 -16.18
N LEU A 205 -9.53 -7.68 -16.50
CA LEU A 205 -8.69 -7.81 -17.69
C LEU A 205 -9.41 -8.61 -18.79
N ASN A 206 -9.21 -8.16 -20.02
CA ASN A 206 -9.75 -8.83 -21.20
C ASN A 206 -8.62 -9.53 -21.95
N ASP A 207 -8.65 -10.85 -21.99
CA ASP A 207 -7.63 -11.73 -22.61
C ASP A 207 -6.19 -11.28 -22.32
N PRO A 208 -5.79 -11.16 -21.04
CA PRO A 208 -4.49 -10.58 -20.68
C PRO A 208 -3.33 -11.51 -21.05
N LEU A 209 -2.20 -10.91 -21.44
CA LEU A 209 -0.94 -11.62 -21.37
C LEU A 209 -0.56 -11.83 -19.90
N LYS A 210 -0.49 -13.09 -19.48
CA LYS A 210 -0.07 -13.46 -18.13
C LYS A 210 1.44 -13.67 -18.10
N ILE A 211 2.14 -12.78 -17.40
CA ILE A 211 3.57 -12.83 -17.20
C ILE A 211 3.83 -13.27 -15.77
N MET A 212 4.34 -14.47 -15.60
CA MET A 212 4.66 -15.05 -14.30
C MET A 212 6.19 -15.11 -14.17
N ILE A 213 6.78 -14.09 -13.58
CA ILE A 213 8.19 -14.14 -13.22
C ILE A 213 8.30 -14.86 -11.89
N SER A 214 8.42 -16.17 -11.97
CA SER A 214 8.71 -17.01 -10.82
C SER A 214 10.13 -16.63 -10.34
N SER A 215 10.21 -15.76 -9.37
CA SER A 215 11.38 -15.80 -8.52
C SER A 215 11.24 -17.08 -7.72
N GLY A 216 11.89 -18.13 -8.13
CA GLY A 216 12.11 -19.28 -7.27
C GLY A 216 12.52 -18.79 -5.87
N ASN A 217 12.58 -19.64 -4.88
CA ASN A 217 12.98 -19.37 -3.49
C ASN A 217 14.30 -18.59 -3.32
N VAL A 218 14.92 -18.19 -4.46
CA VAL A 218 16.22 -17.53 -4.60
C VAL A 218 16.41 -16.29 -3.70
N THR A 219 15.33 -15.55 -3.37
CA THR A 219 15.48 -14.39 -2.47
C THR A 219 15.62 -14.82 -1.02
N VAL A 220 14.90 -15.86 -0.61
CA VAL A 220 14.98 -16.40 0.76
C VAL A 220 16.31 -17.15 0.94
N GLU A 221 16.74 -17.89 -0.10
CA GLU A 221 17.99 -18.66 -0.10
C GLU A 221 19.26 -17.80 -0.06
N LYS A 222 19.21 -16.56 -0.55
CA LYS A 222 20.33 -15.61 -0.53
C LYS A 222 20.40 -14.76 0.74
N ILE A 223 19.40 -14.84 1.62
CA ILE A 223 19.34 -14.09 2.86
C ILE A 223 19.79 -14.98 3.99
N ASN A 224 20.82 -14.53 4.69
CA ASN A 224 21.32 -15.20 5.89
C ASN A 224 20.32 -14.93 7.03
N GLN A 225 19.57 -15.96 7.43
CA GLN A 225 18.51 -15.82 8.43
C GLN A 225 19.00 -16.33 9.79
N SER A 226 18.61 -15.63 10.85
CA SER A 226 18.89 -16.03 12.23
C SER A 226 17.66 -15.79 13.12
N LEU A 227 17.41 -16.73 14.05
CA LEU A 227 16.30 -16.71 14.99
C LEU A 227 16.81 -16.66 16.42
N TYR A 228 16.33 -15.69 17.19
CA TYR A 228 16.59 -15.55 18.62
C TYR A 228 15.31 -15.77 19.41
N PHE A 229 15.30 -16.78 20.29
CA PHE A 229 14.24 -16.90 21.26
C PHE A 229 14.50 -15.95 22.44
N VAL A 230 13.53 -15.08 22.74
CA VAL A 230 13.68 -14.05 23.77
C VAL A 230 12.34 -13.67 24.37
N ASP A 231 12.31 -13.44 25.69
CA ASP A 231 11.10 -12.92 26.34
C ASP A 231 10.73 -11.53 25.80
N LYS A 232 9.44 -11.28 25.67
CA LYS A 232 8.91 -10.01 25.13
C LYS A 232 9.49 -8.79 25.83
N VAL A 233 9.68 -8.86 27.16
CA VAL A 233 10.22 -7.76 27.97
C VAL A 233 11.69 -7.47 27.69
N ASN A 234 12.43 -8.46 27.20
CA ASN A 234 13.86 -8.41 26.93
C ASN A 234 14.21 -8.10 25.46
N LYS A 235 13.25 -8.16 24.53
CA LYS A 235 13.51 -7.91 23.09
C LYS A 235 14.27 -6.60 22.84
N ALA A 236 13.89 -5.51 23.53
CA ALA A 236 14.56 -4.22 23.35
C ALA A 236 16.01 -4.22 23.87
N LYS A 237 16.27 -4.94 24.96
CA LYS A 237 17.63 -5.10 25.51
C LYS A 237 18.49 -5.92 24.57
N LEU A 238 17.96 -7.03 24.03
CA LEU A 238 18.64 -7.86 23.05
C LEU A 238 18.95 -7.05 21.78
N LEU A 239 18.00 -6.27 21.27
CA LEU A 239 18.22 -5.41 20.11
C LEU A 239 19.36 -4.42 20.35
N ILE A 240 19.38 -3.72 21.49
CA ILE A 240 20.46 -2.80 21.84
C ILE A 240 21.79 -3.54 21.87
N LYS A 241 21.84 -4.72 22.48
CA LYS A 241 23.07 -5.55 22.56
C LYS A 241 23.56 -5.97 21.18
N LEU A 242 22.70 -6.39 20.27
CA LEU A 242 23.07 -6.72 18.89
C LEU A 242 23.57 -5.49 18.12
N LEU A 243 22.94 -4.34 18.33
CA LEU A 243 23.35 -3.09 17.71
C LEU A 243 24.68 -2.51 18.26
N GLU A 244 25.26 -3.08 19.32
CA GLU A 244 26.64 -2.78 19.71
C GLU A 244 27.65 -3.24 18.65
N ASN A 245 27.28 -4.24 17.84
CA ASN A 245 28.10 -4.65 16.69
C ASN A 245 28.11 -3.56 15.60
N PRO A 246 29.26 -2.95 15.28
CA PRO A 246 29.35 -1.91 14.29
C PRO A 246 29.04 -2.38 12.86
N GLN A 247 29.09 -3.68 12.58
CA GLN A 247 28.73 -4.25 11.29
C GLN A 247 27.23 -4.11 10.98
N ILE A 248 26.39 -3.96 12.02
CA ILE A 248 24.95 -3.66 11.85
C ILE A 248 24.77 -2.14 11.73
N TYR A 249 25.10 -1.55 10.60
CA TYR A 249 25.09 -0.09 10.46
C TYR A 249 23.93 0.49 9.66
N ASN A 250 23.27 -0.27 8.82
CA ASN A 250 22.11 0.17 8.01
C ASN A 250 20.99 -0.85 8.17
N ALA A 251 20.17 -0.69 9.22
CA ALA A 251 19.19 -1.67 9.62
C ALA A 251 17.77 -1.12 9.67
N ILE A 252 16.81 -1.89 9.12
CA ILE A 252 15.40 -1.65 9.37
C ILE A 252 14.88 -2.61 10.44
N VAL A 253 14.14 -2.06 11.42
CA VAL A 253 13.57 -2.83 12.54
C VAL A 253 12.05 -2.82 12.43
N PHE A 254 11.45 -3.97 12.18
CA PHE A 254 10.00 -4.12 12.07
C PHE A 254 9.35 -4.39 13.42
N VAL A 255 8.38 -3.55 13.78
CA VAL A 255 7.56 -3.71 14.98
C VAL A 255 6.08 -3.75 14.62
N ARG A 256 5.28 -4.51 15.38
CA ARG A 256 3.87 -4.76 15.06
C ARG A 256 2.98 -3.53 15.17
N THR A 257 3.24 -2.63 16.12
CA THR A 257 2.34 -1.50 16.40
C THR A 257 3.02 -0.15 16.32
N LYS A 258 2.29 0.88 15.88
CA LYS A 258 2.75 2.27 15.82
C LYS A 258 3.27 2.80 17.16
N ARG A 259 2.63 2.43 18.29
CA ARG A 259 3.07 2.81 19.64
C ARG A 259 4.42 2.20 20.00
N ASN A 260 4.67 0.97 19.55
CA ASN A 260 5.94 0.30 19.78
C ASN A 260 7.08 0.95 18.99
N VAL A 261 6.81 1.52 17.80
CA VAL A 261 7.79 2.28 17.02
C VAL A 261 8.37 3.41 17.87
N ASP A 262 7.52 4.30 18.38
CA ASP A 262 7.97 5.46 19.16
C ASP A 262 8.64 5.04 20.48
N THR A 263 8.11 4.00 21.13
CA THR A 263 8.67 3.49 22.38
C THR A 263 10.06 2.90 22.17
N LEU A 264 10.24 2.14 21.08
CA LEU A 264 11.51 1.52 20.75
C LEU A 264 12.54 2.58 20.35
N CYS A 265 12.17 3.57 19.51
CA CYS A 265 13.04 4.69 19.17
C CYS A 265 13.54 5.42 20.42
N LYS A 266 12.68 5.72 21.40
CA LYS A 266 13.09 6.34 22.66
C LYS A 266 14.14 5.51 23.42
N LYS A 267 14.00 4.18 23.42
CA LYS A 267 14.96 3.27 24.07
C LYS A 267 16.30 3.23 23.34
N LEU A 268 16.28 3.20 21.99
CA LEU A 268 17.49 3.21 21.17
C LEU A 268 18.25 4.52 21.31
N ILE A 269 17.57 5.67 21.25
CA ILE A 269 18.17 7.00 21.45
C ILE A 269 18.80 7.13 22.85
N LYS A 270 18.12 6.60 23.90
CA LYS A 270 18.69 6.57 25.25
C LYS A 270 19.96 5.70 25.35
N ALA A 271 20.07 4.69 24.48
CA ALA A 271 21.26 3.85 24.34
C ALA A 271 22.28 4.42 23.33
N GLN A 272 22.16 5.71 22.95
CA GLN A 272 23.03 6.41 22.00
C GLN A 272 23.05 5.82 20.58
N ILE A 273 21.99 5.09 20.19
CA ILE A 273 21.83 4.56 18.85
C ILE A 273 20.94 5.54 18.06
N THR A 274 21.50 6.10 16.97
CA THR A 274 20.75 7.01 16.10
C THR A 274 19.65 6.27 15.35
N CYS A 275 18.40 6.69 15.53
CA CYS A 275 17.27 6.07 14.87
C CYS A 275 16.14 7.05 14.58
N GLU A 276 15.36 6.74 13.57
CA GLU A 276 14.07 7.38 13.31
C GLU A 276 12.97 6.33 13.18
N GLY A 277 11.72 6.74 13.46
CA GLY A 277 10.56 5.86 13.42
C GLY A 277 9.57 6.26 12.32
N ILE A 278 9.02 5.26 11.61
CA ILE A 278 7.99 5.46 10.59
C ILE A 278 6.75 4.62 10.93
N HIS A 279 5.60 5.30 11.03
CA HIS A 279 4.28 4.66 11.21
C HIS A 279 3.15 5.55 10.67
N GLY A 280 1.95 4.99 10.56
CA GLY A 280 0.82 5.64 9.91
C GLY A 280 0.36 6.98 10.53
N ASP A 281 0.60 7.21 11.83
CA ASP A 281 0.20 8.46 12.51
C ASP A 281 1.21 9.60 12.33
N LYS A 282 2.40 9.35 11.75
CA LYS A 282 3.36 10.43 11.45
C LYS A 282 2.91 11.21 10.23
N SER A 283 3.13 12.53 10.25
CA SER A 283 2.90 13.38 9.10
C SER A 283 3.77 12.95 7.91
N GLN A 284 3.31 13.22 6.68
CA GLN A 284 4.06 12.86 5.47
C GLN A 284 5.46 13.48 5.46
N ASN A 285 5.58 14.76 5.86
CA ASN A 285 6.88 15.42 5.95
C ASN A 285 7.82 14.73 6.94
N ALA A 286 7.31 14.28 8.09
CA ALA A 286 8.11 13.55 9.06
C ALA A 286 8.56 12.17 8.50
N ARG A 287 7.71 11.50 7.73
CA ARG A 287 8.04 10.21 7.08
C ARG A 287 9.11 10.38 6.00
N VAL A 288 8.94 11.38 5.13
CA VAL A 288 9.93 11.71 4.08
C VAL A 288 11.27 12.10 4.71
N ARG A 289 11.25 12.91 5.77
CA ARG A 289 12.47 13.28 6.50
C ARG A 289 13.17 12.05 7.09
N ALA A 290 12.43 11.16 7.75
CA ALA A 290 12.98 9.94 8.34
C ALA A 290 13.63 9.04 7.28
N LEU A 291 12.98 8.90 6.14
CA LEU A 291 13.52 8.14 5.01
C LEU A 291 14.80 8.77 4.44
N ASN A 292 14.78 10.08 4.21
CA ASN A 292 15.95 10.79 3.68
C ASN A 292 17.11 10.77 4.67
N ASN A 293 16.84 10.90 5.98
CA ASN A 293 17.88 10.78 6.99
C ASN A 293 18.50 9.39 7.02
N PHE A 294 17.68 8.36 6.83
CA PHE A 294 18.14 6.98 6.78
C PHE A 294 18.92 6.68 5.47
N LYS A 295 18.40 7.08 4.31
CA LYS A 295 19.05 6.91 3.01
C LYS A 295 20.41 7.65 2.91
N ASN A 296 20.57 8.74 3.65
CA ASN A 296 21.80 9.54 3.69
C ASN A 296 22.67 9.21 4.92
N ASP A 297 22.51 8.04 5.53
CA ASP A 297 23.28 7.53 6.68
C ASP A 297 23.34 8.46 7.90
N LYS A 298 22.39 9.43 8.00
CA LYS A 298 22.26 10.32 9.17
C LYS A 298 21.73 9.60 10.40
N VAL A 299 21.00 8.51 10.19
CA VAL A 299 20.52 7.60 11.23
C VAL A 299 20.85 6.17 10.86
N ARG A 300 21.30 5.40 11.85
CA ARG A 300 21.74 4.02 11.67
C ARG A 300 20.59 3.03 11.58
N VAL A 301 19.48 3.33 12.23
CA VAL A 301 18.34 2.41 12.38
C VAL A 301 17.05 3.08 11.99
N LEU A 302 16.26 2.44 11.13
CA LEU A 302 14.90 2.84 10.83
C LEU A 302 13.93 1.88 11.52
N VAL A 303 13.13 2.36 12.47
CA VAL A 303 12.10 1.56 13.12
C VAL A 303 10.76 1.75 12.42
N ALA A 304 10.16 0.70 11.91
CA ALA A 304 8.99 0.80 11.06
C ALA A 304 7.86 -0.17 11.47
N SER A 305 6.61 0.25 11.29
CA SER A 305 5.47 -0.67 11.26
C SER A 305 5.23 -1.18 9.84
N ASP A 306 4.67 -2.39 9.68
CA ASP A 306 4.43 -3.01 8.37
C ASP A 306 3.74 -2.08 7.37
N ILE A 307 2.64 -1.46 7.80
CA ILE A 307 1.86 -0.56 6.93
C ILE A 307 2.70 0.61 6.43
N ALA A 308 3.58 1.14 7.27
CA ALA A 308 4.38 2.30 6.93
C ALA A 308 5.66 1.95 6.15
N ALA A 309 6.17 0.75 6.32
CA ALA A 309 7.33 0.24 5.59
C ALA A 309 6.99 -0.34 4.21
N ARG A 310 5.69 -0.58 3.95
CA ARG A 310 5.22 -1.00 2.63
C ARG A 310 5.32 0.17 1.64
N GLY A 311 5.87 -0.11 0.46
CA GLY A 311 6.05 0.90 -0.59
C GLY A 311 7.20 1.89 -0.34
N ILE A 312 8.03 1.64 0.67
CA ILE A 312 9.26 2.38 0.86
C ILE A 312 10.35 1.73 0.00
N ASP A 313 10.93 2.53 -0.89
CA ASP A 313 12.11 2.17 -1.63
C ASP A 313 13.34 2.40 -0.74
N ILE A 314 13.62 1.39 0.06
CA ILE A 314 14.86 1.27 0.80
C ILE A 314 15.44 -0.06 0.36
N ASP A 315 16.38 0.03 -0.55
CA ASP A 315 17.11 -1.11 -1.07
C ASP A 315 18.53 -1.10 -0.48
N GLU A 316 19.24 -2.21 -0.64
CA GLU A 316 20.64 -2.36 -0.19
C GLU A 316 20.82 -2.29 1.34
N LEU A 317 19.82 -2.67 2.10
CA LEU A 317 19.96 -2.79 3.55
C LEU A 317 20.93 -3.91 3.90
N THR A 318 21.80 -3.66 4.85
CA THR A 318 22.66 -4.71 5.40
C THR A 318 21.86 -5.67 6.26
N HIS A 319 20.92 -5.15 7.05
CA HIS A 319 20.16 -5.95 8.01
C HIS A 319 18.68 -5.63 8.02
N VAL A 320 17.88 -6.67 8.09
CA VAL A 320 16.44 -6.60 8.42
C VAL A 320 16.23 -7.27 9.77
N ILE A 321 15.64 -6.56 10.71
CA ILE A 321 15.37 -7.10 12.05
C ILE A 321 13.88 -7.20 12.29
N ASN A 322 13.34 -8.41 12.39
CA ASN A 322 11.98 -8.67 12.79
C ASN A 322 11.89 -8.65 14.32
N PHE A 323 11.74 -7.48 14.91
CA PHE A 323 11.56 -7.31 16.35
C PHE A 323 10.27 -7.98 16.85
N ASP A 324 9.18 -7.85 16.07
CA ASP A 324 7.95 -8.62 16.25
C ASP A 324 7.68 -9.41 14.95
N LEU A 325 7.24 -10.67 15.09
CA LEU A 325 6.82 -11.47 13.95
C LEU A 325 5.55 -10.87 13.31
N PRO A 326 5.42 -10.89 11.97
CA PRO A 326 4.21 -10.45 11.29
C PRO A 326 3.05 -11.42 11.54
N ASP A 327 1.82 -10.92 11.43
CA ASP A 327 0.61 -11.74 11.59
C ASP A 327 0.33 -12.62 10.36
N GLN A 328 0.86 -12.24 9.19
CA GLN A 328 0.78 -13.00 7.92
C GLN A 328 2.17 -13.43 7.48
N ALA A 329 2.32 -14.67 7.08
CA ALA A 329 3.62 -15.25 6.71
C ALA A 329 4.23 -14.58 5.46
N GLU A 330 3.41 -14.14 4.51
CA GLU A 330 3.83 -13.42 3.31
C GLU A 330 4.57 -12.12 3.65
N ASN A 331 4.13 -11.43 4.71
CA ASN A 331 4.77 -10.20 5.16
C ASN A 331 6.21 -10.43 5.65
N TYR A 332 6.52 -11.61 6.16
CA TYR A 332 7.89 -11.98 6.52
C TYR A 332 8.82 -11.91 5.30
N VAL A 333 8.42 -12.53 4.20
CA VAL A 333 9.20 -12.52 2.96
C VAL A 333 9.32 -11.11 2.40
N HIS A 334 8.25 -10.29 2.46
CA HIS A 334 8.30 -8.89 2.04
C HIS A 334 9.22 -8.03 2.92
N ARG A 335 9.35 -8.34 4.22
CA ARG A 335 10.28 -7.64 5.11
C ARG A 335 11.72 -8.03 4.81
N ILE A 336 12.04 -9.33 4.80
CA ILE A 336 13.43 -9.78 4.57
C ILE A 336 13.91 -9.45 3.16
N GLY A 337 13.01 -9.40 2.18
CA GLY A 337 13.31 -8.96 0.81
C GLY A 337 13.70 -7.47 0.68
N ARG A 338 13.87 -6.71 1.77
CA ARG A 338 14.50 -5.37 1.78
C ARG A 338 16.02 -5.43 1.83
N THR A 339 16.58 -6.60 2.07
CA THR A 339 18.02 -6.88 1.97
C THR A 339 18.30 -7.86 0.84
N ALA A 340 19.58 -8.16 0.56
CA ALA A 340 20.02 -9.09 -0.48
C ALA A 340 19.51 -8.76 -1.90
N ARG A 341 19.54 -7.48 -2.29
CA ARG A 341 19.24 -7.06 -3.67
C ARG A 341 20.53 -6.84 -4.47
N ALA A 342 20.40 -6.82 -5.80
CA ALA A 342 21.49 -6.60 -6.75
C ALA A 342 22.69 -7.58 -6.60
N GLY A 343 22.45 -8.80 -6.05
CA GLY A 343 23.49 -9.82 -5.90
C GLY A 343 24.30 -9.74 -4.59
N ALA A 344 24.02 -8.75 -3.72
CA ALA A 344 24.62 -8.68 -2.39
C ALA A 344 23.99 -9.69 -1.42
N SER A 345 24.77 -10.20 -0.46
CA SER A 345 24.26 -10.99 0.66
C SER A 345 23.59 -10.07 1.68
N GLY A 346 22.46 -10.50 2.27
CA GLY A 346 21.74 -9.74 3.27
C GLY A 346 21.48 -10.56 4.54
N GLU A 347 21.30 -9.86 5.65
CA GLU A 347 21.06 -10.50 6.94
C GLU A 347 19.64 -10.22 7.45
N ALA A 348 18.96 -11.28 7.89
CA ALA A 348 17.64 -11.18 8.52
C ALA A 348 17.66 -11.76 9.93
N ILE A 349 17.51 -10.91 10.92
CA ILE A 349 17.49 -11.29 12.34
C ILE A 349 16.03 -11.31 12.82
N THR A 350 15.60 -12.42 13.43
CA THR A 350 14.22 -12.58 13.85
C THR A 350 14.14 -12.86 15.34
N PHE A 351 13.33 -12.09 16.07
CA PHE A 351 13.05 -12.32 17.48
C PHE A 351 11.71 -13.05 17.64
N CYS A 352 11.70 -14.12 18.41
CA CYS A 352 10.50 -14.88 18.71
C CYS A 352 10.32 -15.01 20.22
N SER A 353 9.22 -14.48 20.74
CA SER A 353 8.76 -14.76 22.09
C SER A 353 7.91 -16.04 22.12
N PHE A 354 7.69 -16.60 23.31
CA PHE A 354 6.87 -17.81 23.44
C PHE A 354 5.49 -17.66 22.79
N GLN A 355 4.88 -16.48 22.94
CA GLN A 355 3.54 -16.17 22.39
C GLN A 355 3.51 -16.09 20.87
N GLU A 356 4.67 -15.95 20.22
CA GLU A 356 4.80 -15.84 18.76
C GLU A 356 5.20 -17.15 18.07
N LYS A 357 5.40 -18.24 18.84
CA LYS A 357 5.81 -19.55 18.27
C LYS A 357 4.85 -20.08 17.19
N ALA A 358 3.55 -19.81 17.32
CA ALA A 358 2.57 -20.21 16.30
C ALA A 358 2.81 -19.45 14.98
N LEU A 359 3.05 -18.14 15.05
CA LEU A 359 3.38 -17.32 13.87
C LEU A 359 4.69 -17.77 13.22
N LEU A 360 5.69 -18.11 14.03
CA LEU A 360 6.96 -18.65 13.55
C LEU A 360 6.73 -19.94 12.73
N LYS A 361 5.93 -20.85 13.26
CA LYS A 361 5.62 -22.11 12.56
C LYS A 361 4.92 -21.86 11.21
N ASP A 362 3.98 -20.92 11.17
CA ASP A 362 3.30 -20.56 9.94
C ASP A 362 4.26 -19.94 8.92
N ILE A 363 5.19 -19.09 9.37
CA ILE A 363 6.24 -18.49 8.54
C ILE A 363 7.17 -19.58 7.98
N GLN A 364 7.72 -20.45 8.82
CA GLN A 364 8.62 -21.52 8.37
C GLN A 364 7.94 -22.47 7.38
N LYS A 365 6.67 -22.80 7.60
CA LYS A 365 5.86 -23.56 6.65
C LYS A 365 5.70 -22.82 5.30
N PHE A 366 5.46 -21.50 5.33
CA PHE A 366 5.29 -20.69 4.13
C PHE A 366 6.57 -20.58 3.30
N ILE A 367 7.72 -20.36 3.96
CA ILE A 367 9.02 -20.28 3.29
C ILE A 367 9.62 -21.66 2.97
N ASN A 368 8.98 -22.75 3.44
CA ASN A 368 9.44 -24.14 3.33
C ASN A 368 10.87 -24.35 3.83
N GLN A 369 11.22 -23.64 4.90
CA GLN A 369 12.56 -23.68 5.49
C GLN A 369 12.51 -23.36 6.98
N ASP A 370 13.28 -24.08 7.80
CA ASP A 370 13.50 -23.71 9.20
C ASP A 370 14.49 -22.56 9.29
N ILE A 371 14.19 -21.58 10.16
CA ILE A 371 15.11 -20.47 10.42
C ILE A 371 16.13 -20.92 11.47
N PRO A 372 17.43 -20.87 11.18
CA PRO A 372 18.48 -21.28 12.11
C PRO A 372 18.39 -20.55 13.44
N VAL A 373 18.34 -21.32 14.53
CA VAL A 373 18.30 -20.77 15.90
C VAL A 373 19.72 -20.40 16.33
N VAL A 374 19.87 -19.17 16.80
CA VAL A 374 21.13 -18.68 17.38
C VAL A 374 20.99 -18.67 18.89
N ASP A 375 22.03 -19.13 19.58
CA ASP A 375 22.08 -19.09 21.04
C ASP A 375 22.03 -17.63 21.53
N ASN A 376 21.27 -17.44 22.61
CA ASN A 376 21.06 -16.12 23.21
C ASN A 376 21.48 -16.13 24.69
N PRO A 377 22.79 -16.08 24.96
CA PRO A 377 23.29 -16.15 26.34
C PRO A 377 22.94 -14.90 27.16
N TYR A 378 22.67 -13.76 26.52
CA TYR A 378 22.41 -12.49 27.20
C TYR A 378 21.00 -12.42 27.80
N TYR A 379 20.00 -12.84 27.01
CA TYR A 379 18.58 -12.73 27.37
C TYR A 379 17.81 -13.98 26.95
N PRO A 380 18.13 -15.17 27.47
CA PRO A 380 17.44 -16.40 27.08
C PRO A 380 15.95 -16.33 27.43
N MET A 381 15.12 -16.97 26.62
CA MET A 381 13.70 -17.03 26.87
C MET A 381 13.39 -17.92 28.08
N LYS A 382 12.75 -17.32 29.08
CA LYS A 382 12.36 -18.01 30.33
C LYS A 382 10.84 -18.19 30.44
N ASP A 383 10.06 -17.32 29.80
CA ASP A 383 8.60 -17.33 29.82
C ASP A 383 8.08 -18.43 28.88
N LEU A 384 7.63 -19.53 29.47
CA LEU A 384 7.02 -20.66 28.79
C LEU A 384 5.49 -20.67 28.98
N SER A 385 4.90 -19.59 29.52
CA SER A 385 3.48 -19.51 29.78
C SER A 385 2.69 -19.56 28.46
N ILE A 386 1.78 -20.50 28.35
CA ILE A 386 0.82 -20.57 27.26
C ILE A 386 -0.11 -19.37 27.43
N PRO A 387 -0.27 -18.49 26.44
CA PRO A 387 -1.24 -17.42 26.55
C PRO A 387 -2.60 -18.06 26.74
N GLU A 388 -3.19 -17.90 27.94
CA GLU A 388 -4.60 -18.20 28.10
C GLU A 388 -5.36 -17.49 27.00
N LYS A 389 -6.00 -18.26 26.11
CA LYS A 389 -7.01 -17.70 25.21
C LYS A 389 -8.00 -17.03 26.16
N LYS A 390 -7.98 -15.71 26.23
CA LYS A 390 -9.05 -14.94 26.85
C LYS A 390 -10.30 -15.27 26.04
N HIS A 391 -10.96 -16.36 26.39
CA HIS A 391 -12.35 -16.56 26.08
C HIS A 391 -13.01 -15.30 26.60
N LYS A 392 -13.44 -14.42 25.72
CA LYS A 392 -14.42 -13.41 26.05
C LYS A 392 -15.60 -14.19 26.60
N SER A 393 -15.62 -14.34 27.92
CA SER A 393 -16.80 -14.80 28.62
C SER A 393 -17.87 -13.81 28.22
N LYS A 394 -18.76 -14.23 27.33
CA LYS A 394 -20.06 -13.57 27.16
C LYS A 394 -20.63 -13.52 28.56
N LYS A 395 -20.52 -12.36 29.23
CA LYS A 395 -21.27 -12.11 30.44
C LYS A 395 -22.72 -12.42 30.10
N LYS A 396 -23.21 -13.55 30.64
CA LYS A 396 -24.62 -13.82 30.82
C LYS A 396 -25.17 -12.71 31.73
N GLY A 397 -25.52 -11.62 31.14
CA GLY A 397 -26.13 -10.44 31.74
C GLY A 397 -27.46 -10.12 31.07
N GLU A 398 -28.21 -11.18 30.68
CA GLU A 398 -29.54 -11.02 30.11
C GLU A 398 -30.45 -12.15 30.65
N THR A 399 -30.79 -12.11 31.91
CA THR A 399 -31.88 -12.95 32.40
C THR A 399 -32.66 -12.33 33.59
N GLN A 400 -32.48 -11.05 33.86
CA GLN A 400 -33.38 -10.40 34.84
C GLN A 400 -34.25 -9.31 34.24
N LYS A 401 -33.90 -8.66 33.10
CA LYS A 401 -34.77 -7.67 32.46
C LYS A 401 -35.89 -8.25 31.59
N SER A 402 -35.82 -9.51 31.18
CA SER A 402 -36.86 -10.18 30.40
C SER A 402 -37.98 -10.81 31.29
N ARG A 403 -37.71 -11.06 32.57
CA ARG A 403 -38.75 -11.57 33.48
C ARG A 403 -39.68 -10.48 34.02
N ASP A 404 -39.22 -9.25 34.15
CA ASP A 404 -40.04 -8.13 34.61
C ASP A 404 -40.93 -7.54 33.49
N LYS A 405 -40.49 -7.61 32.22
CA LYS A 405 -41.37 -7.25 31.08
C LYS A 405 -42.47 -8.25 30.79
N ALA A 406 -42.31 -9.54 31.13
CA ALA A 406 -43.32 -10.57 30.95
C ALA A 406 -44.39 -10.53 32.06
N LYS A 407 -44.13 -9.98 33.26
CA LYS A 407 -45.10 -9.79 34.33
C LYS A 407 -45.97 -8.55 34.13
N HIS A 408 -45.47 -7.49 33.48
CA HIS A 408 -46.27 -6.31 33.15
C HIS A 408 -47.20 -6.47 31.94
N LEU A 409 -46.93 -7.42 31.02
CA LEU A 409 -47.84 -7.69 29.89
C LEU A 409 -49.01 -8.60 30.23
N LYS A 410 -49.01 -9.35 31.34
CA LYS A 410 -50.12 -10.19 31.77
C LYS A 410 -51.12 -9.48 32.70
N GLN A 411 -50.82 -8.28 33.18
CA GLN A 411 -51.77 -7.46 33.97
C GLN A 411 -52.50 -6.38 33.14
N GLY A 412 -52.07 -6.14 31.87
CA GLY A 412 -52.69 -5.17 30.96
C GLY A 412 -53.87 -5.70 30.14
N GLN A 413 -54.13 -7.03 30.13
CA GLN A 413 -55.17 -7.64 29.31
C GLN A 413 -56.48 -7.96 30.05
N LYS A 414 -56.69 -7.50 31.31
CA LYS A 414 -57.92 -7.72 32.07
C LYS A 414 -58.74 -6.44 32.40
N LYS A 415 -58.41 -5.28 31.78
CA LYS A 415 -59.20 -4.02 32.01
C LYS A 415 -59.32 -3.20 30.73
N SER A 416 -59.88 -3.77 29.66
CA SER A 416 -60.42 -2.96 28.55
C SER A 416 -61.49 -3.71 27.77
N SER A 417 -62.49 -4.18 28.47
CA SER A 417 -63.81 -4.48 27.89
C SER A 417 -64.80 -3.75 28.71
N VAL A 418 -64.95 -2.45 28.57
CA VAL A 418 -66.12 -1.61 28.81
C VAL A 418 -65.78 -0.16 28.51
N ARG A 419 -66.15 0.31 27.37
CA ARG A 419 -66.74 1.62 27.06
C ARG A 419 -66.48 2.02 25.62
N THR A 420 -67.36 1.55 24.77
CA THR A 420 -67.75 2.22 23.53
C THR A 420 -68.60 3.42 23.88
N ASN A 421 -68.50 4.41 23.07
CA ASN A 421 -69.43 5.49 22.75
C ASN A 421 -69.12 6.91 23.22
N ASN A 422 -69.24 7.73 22.18
CA ASN A 422 -69.40 9.18 22.16
C ASN A 422 -68.13 10.00 22.04
N ILE A 423 -67.91 10.82 21.04
CA ILE A 423 -68.72 11.75 20.28
C ILE A 423 -67.89 12.36 19.19
N LYS A 424 -68.43 12.45 18.02
CA LYS A 424 -68.06 13.29 16.87
C LYS A 424 -68.16 14.80 17.25
N LYS A 425 -67.43 15.57 16.42
CA LYS A 425 -67.55 17.01 16.08
C LYS A 425 -66.57 17.97 16.72
N ASN A 426 -65.73 18.57 15.88
CA ASN A 426 -65.81 19.91 15.28
C ASN A 426 -64.49 20.19 14.59
N SER A 427 -64.40 20.24 13.36
CA SER A 427 -64.49 21.12 12.20
C SER A 427 -64.16 22.60 12.47
N LYS A 428 -63.28 23.06 11.58
CA LYS A 428 -63.23 24.39 10.95
C LYS A 428 -62.36 25.49 11.54
N THR A 429 -61.52 25.91 10.64
CA THR A 429 -61.22 27.28 10.16
C THR A 429 -60.24 28.14 10.94
N LYS A 430 -59.18 28.49 10.26
CA LYS A 430 -58.97 29.83 9.73
C LYS A 430 -57.72 29.94 8.84
N ARG A 431 -58.04 30.40 7.68
CA ARG A 431 -57.23 30.98 6.62
C ARG A 431 -56.76 32.38 6.99
N SER A 432 -55.73 32.81 6.16
CA SER A 432 -55.36 34.20 5.72
C SER A 432 -54.44 34.94 6.67
N ASN A 433 -53.44 35.66 6.24
CA ASN A 433 -53.18 36.55 5.12
C ASN A 433 -51.67 36.85 5.04
N PHE A 434 -51.05 36.80 3.87
CA PHE A 434 -50.83 37.89 2.92
C PHE A 434 -49.86 39.00 3.36
N LYS A 435 -48.70 39.12 2.71
CA LYS A 435 -48.22 40.22 1.85
C LYS A 435 -46.69 40.18 1.73
N ARG A 436 -46.19 39.88 0.55
CA ARG A 436 -45.49 40.73 -0.40
C ARG A 436 -44.74 41.97 0.13
N ARG A 437 -43.43 42.01 -0.17
CA ARG A 437 -42.78 43.10 -0.92
C ARG A 437 -41.35 42.75 -1.29
N ARG A 438 -41.07 42.83 -2.57
CA ARG A 438 -39.80 43.18 -3.20
C ARG A 438 -39.70 44.73 -3.25
N PRO A 439 -38.63 45.33 -3.56
CA PRO A 439 -37.78 45.05 -4.70
C PRO A 439 -36.43 44.44 -4.38
#